data_7a3dcb3db5c59d64625ace6f9b7bf905
#
_entry.id   7a3dcb3db5c59d64625ace6f9b7bf905
#
_cell.length_a   1.000
_cell.length_b   1.000
_cell.length_c   1.000
_cell.angle_alpha   90.00
_cell.angle_beta   90.00
_cell.angle_gamma   90.00
#
_symmetry.space_group_name_H-M   'P 1'
#
loop_
_entity.id
_entity.type
_entity.pdbx_description
1 polymer ?
#
loop_
_entity_poly.entity_id
_entity_poly.type
_entity_poly.pdbx_seq_one_letter_code
_entity_poly.pdbx_strand_id
1 'polypeptide(L)'
;MNDSGLRPVFVIEDDEGVRASTRALLEASGFVVRTFASAEDLLAAGTAGEAGCFVLDHHLSGITGIDLVETLRAQGLQTPAIMMTSNGTQLAVRAAKVGVTVVLRKPLAGDALAEWLDRILPRPR
;
A
#
# COMPACT_ATOMS: atom_id res chain seq x y z
N MET A 1 1.14 9.94 23.28
CA MET A 1 0.63 9.59 22.69
C MET A 1 0.30 9.76 21.65
N ASN A 2 0.44 9.68 21.31
CA ASN A 2 0.26 9.78 20.43
C ASN A 2 -0.43 9.66 19.39
N ASP A 3 -0.37 9.77 18.74
CA ASP A 3 -0.98 9.49 17.52
C ASP A 3 -1.93 8.35 17.63
N SER A 4 -2.53 8.25 18.72
CA SER A 4 -3.32 7.15 19.09
C SER A 4 -4.32 6.78 18.01
N GLY A 5 -4.27 5.59 17.49
CA GLY A 5 -5.14 5.10 16.46
C GLY A 5 -4.66 5.35 15.05
N LEU A 6 -3.65 6.21 14.86
CA LEU A 6 -3.10 6.45 13.53
C LEU A 6 -1.94 5.50 13.25
N ARG A 7 -2.20 4.52 12.41
CA ARG A 7 -1.16 3.63 11.95
C ARG A 7 -0.65 4.13 10.61
N PRO A 8 0.64 3.98 10.33
CA PRO A 8 1.17 4.51 9.09
C PRO A 8 0.68 3.75 7.86
N VAL A 9 0.59 4.48 6.77
CA VAL A 9 0.41 3.90 5.44
C VAL A 9 1.80 3.58 4.90
N PHE A 10 2.02 2.33 4.52
CA PHE A 10 3.29 1.91 3.94
C PHE A 10 3.13 1.90 2.43
N VAL A 11 3.93 2.72 1.75
CA VAL A 11 3.92 2.83 0.30
C VAL A 11 5.13 2.12 -0.27
N ILE A 12 4.91 1.14 -1.14
CA ILE A 12 5.98 0.39 -1.80
C ILE A 12 5.92 0.71 -3.28
N GLU A 13 6.91 1.43 -3.76
CA GLU A 13 6.95 1.94 -5.13
C GLU A 13 8.41 2.11 -5.54
N ASP A 14 8.81 1.49 -6.65
CA ASP A 14 10.21 1.53 -7.07
C ASP A 14 10.59 2.79 -7.84
N ASP A 15 9.64 3.50 -8.42
CA ASP A 15 9.91 4.77 -9.08
C ASP A 15 10.01 5.88 -8.05
N GLU A 16 11.17 6.52 -7.98
CA GLU A 16 11.43 7.53 -6.95
C GLU A 16 10.47 8.72 -7.06
N GLY A 17 10.19 9.18 -8.26
CA GLY A 17 9.29 10.33 -8.45
C GLY A 17 7.87 10.01 -8.05
N VAL A 18 7.39 8.84 -8.45
CA VAL A 18 6.04 8.39 -8.09
C VAL A 18 5.95 8.18 -6.58
N ARG A 19 6.99 7.58 -5.98
CA ARG A 19 7.03 7.35 -4.54
C ARG A 19 6.96 8.67 -3.78
N ALA A 20 7.75 9.65 -4.18
CA ALA A 20 7.76 10.96 -3.53
C ALA A 20 6.42 11.69 -3.70
N SER A 21 5.84 11.63 -4.89
CA SER A 21 4.55 12.28 -5.15
C SER A 21 3.43 11.63 -4.33
N THR A 22 3.43 10.32 -4.27
CA THR A 22 2.43 9.59 -3.49
C THR A 22 2.54 9.93 -2.01
N ARG A 23 3.77 9.96 -1.50
CA ARG A 23 3.98 10.34 -0.11
C ARG A 23 3.46 11.74 0.18
N ALA A 24 3.83 12.70 -0.67
CA ALA A 24 3.42 14.09 -0.47
C ALA A 24 1.90 14.23 -0.48
N LEU A 25 1.24 13.56 -1.43
CA LEU A 25 -0.20 13.60 -1.54
C LEU A 25 -0.88 13.05 -0.28
N LEU A 26 -0.40 11.91 0.21
CA LEU A 26 -1.01 11.28 1.37
C LEU A 26 -0.73 12.05 2.65
N GLU A 27 0.48 12.59 2.80
CA GLU A 27 0.78 13.42 3.96
C GLU A 27 -0.06 14.69 3.96
N ALA A 28 -0.30 15.28 2.79
CA ALA A 28 -1.16 16.45 2.68
C ALA A 28 -2.61 16.12 3.09
N SER A 29 -3.01 14.87 2.92
CA SER A 29 -4.34 14.41 3.33
C SER A 29 -4.40 13.98 4.80
N GLY A 30 -3.30 14.12 5.52
CA GLY A 30 -3.27 13.87 6.97
C GLY A 30 -2.80 12.49 7.38
N PHE A 31 -2.32 11.67 6.45
CA PHE A 31 -1.82 10.33 6.78
C PHE A 31 -0.36 10.37 7.19
N VAL A 32 0.01 9.47 8.08
CA VAL A 32 1.41 9.20 8.38
C VAL A 32 1.88 8.18 7.36
N VAL A 33 3.01 8.45 6.70
CA VAL A 33 3.45 7.65 5.56
C VAL A 33 4.89 7.18 5.75
N ARG A 34 5.14 5.91 5.48
CA ARG A 34 6.49 5.37 5.32
C ARG A 34 6.62 4.79 3.93
N THR A 35 7.75 5.02 3.29
CA THR A 35 7.95 4.58 1.90
C THR A 35 9.08 3.59 1.79
N PHE A 36 8.96 2.69 0.81
CA PHE A 36 9.96 1.68 0.52
C PHE A 36 10.15 1.61 -0.99
N ALA A 37 11.39 1.49 -1.41
CA ALA A 37 11.72 1.44 -2.84
C ALA A 37 11.47 0.07 -3.45
N SER A 38 11.36 -0.96 -2.63
CA SER A 38 11.17 -2.33 -3.12
C SER A 38 10.49 -3.17 -2.06
N ALA A 39 9.94 -4.29 -2.51
CA ALA A 39 9.39 -5.30 -1.59
C ALA A 39 10.48 -5.82 -0.66
N GLU A 40 11.68 -6.02 -1.20
CA GLU A 40 12.79 -6.52 -0.42
C GLU A 40 13.17 -5.57 0.71
N ASP A 41 13.15 -4.27 0.43
CA ASP A 41 13.43 -3.27 1.46
C ASP A 41 12.39 -3.32 2.58
N LEU A 42 11.12 -3.48 2.22
CA LEU A 42 10.06 -3.60 3.23
C LEU A 42 10.29 -4.83 4.11
N LEU A 43 10.56 -5.96 3.48
CA LEU A 43 10.74 -7.21 4.23
C LEU A 43 11.99 -7.15 5.12
N ALA A 44 13.07 -6.56 4.60
CA ALA A 44 14.30 -6.43 5.36
C ALA A 44 14.17 -5.50 6.56
N ALA A 45 13.29 -4.51 6.48
CA ALA A 45 13.11 -3.56 7.56
C ALA A 45 12.51 -4.21 8.82
N GLY A 46 11.73 -5.29 8.65
CA GLY A 46 11.16 -6.00 9.79
C GLY A 46 10.03 -5.25 10.48
N THR A 47 9.46 -4.22 9.84
CA THR A 47 8.45 -3.37 10.46
C THR A 47 7.08 -3.48 9.81
N ALA A 48 6.86 -4.48 8.97
CA ALA A 48 5.60 -4.60 8.23
C ALA A 48 4.38 -4.69 9.14
N GLY A 49 4.54 -5.24 10.34
CA GLY A 49 3.45 -5.36 11.30
C GLY A 49 2.98 -4.02 11.85
N GLU A 50 3.72 -2.95 11.64
CA GLU A 50 3.33 -1.61 12.10
C GLU A 50 2.38 -0.91 11.13
N ALA A 51 2.24 -1.42 9.91
CA ALA A 51 1.44 -0.75 8.90
C ALA A 51 -0.05 -0.85 9.21
N GLY A 52 -0.78 0.24 8.95
CA GLY A 52 -2.23 0.23 8.98
C GLY A 52 -2.81 -0.17 7.63
N CYS A 53 -2.08 0.10 6.56
CA CYS A 53 -2.46 -0.27 5.20
C CYS A 53 -1.21 -0.27 4.34
N PHE A 54 -1.16 -1.20 3.39
CA PHE A 54 -0.12 -1.21 2.36
C PHE A 54 -0.69 -0.62 1.08
N VAL A 55 0.07 0.27 0.45
CA VAL A 55 -0.22 0.78 -0.88
C VAL A 55 0.95 0.38 -1.75
N LEU A 56 0.71 -0.45 -2.75
CA LEU A 56 1.80 -1.01 -3.53
C LEU A 56 1.47 -1.09 -5.00
N ASP A 57 2.50 -0.91 -5.82
CA ASP A 57 2.41 -1.12 -7.25
C ASP A 57 2.56 -2.62 -7.52
N HIS A 58 1.79 -3.16 -8.43
CA HIS A 58 1.99 -4.56 -8.82
C HIS A 58 3.34 -4.75 -9.51
N HIS A 59 3.76 -3.76 -10.30
CA HIS A 59 5.01 -3.85 -11.07
C HIS A 59 6.16 -3.29 -10.24
N LEU A 60 6.68 -4.13 -9.36
CA LEU A 60 7.86 -3.80 -8.56
C LEU A 60 9.06 -4.50 -9.14
N SER A 61 10.23 -3.93 -8.96
CA SER A 61 11.48 -4.61 -9.29
C SER A 61 11.63 -5.82 -8.36
N GLY A 62 12.03 -6.95 -8.90
CA GLY A 62 12.15 -8.15 -8.10
C GLY A 62 10.82 -8.88 -8.01
N ILE A 63 10.31 -9.10 -6.82
CA ILE A 63 9.04 -9.80 -6.67
C ILE A 63 7.89 -8.87 -6.99
N THR A 64 6.79 -9.43 -7.47
CA THR A 64 5.61 -8.64 -7.83
C THR A 64 4.84 -8.21 -6.59
N GLY A 65 3.89 -7.28 -6.79
CA GLY A 65 3.02 -6.87 -5.69
C GLY A 65 2.22 -8.03 -5.11
N ILE A 66 1.72 -8.92 -5.97
CA ILE A 66 0.99 -10.12 -5.50
C ILE A 66 1.90 -11.00 -4.67
N ASP A 67 3.14 -11.22 -5.11
CA ASP A 67 4.10 -12.03 -4.36
C ASP A 67 4.37 -11.42 -3.00
N LEU A 68 4.47 -10.09 -2.93
CA LEU A 68 4.68 -9.43 -1.66
C LEU A 68 3.50 -9.65 -0.71
N VAL A 69 2.27 -9.47 -1.20
CA VAL A 69 1.09 -9.67 -0.36
C VAL A 69 1.02 -11.12 0.11
N GLU A 70 1.30 -12.07 -0.77
CA GLU A 70 1.36 -13.48 -0.40
C GLU A 70 2.33 -13.71 0.76
N THR A 71 3.51 -13.12 0.66
CA THR A 71 4.54 -13.24 1.69
C THR A 71 4.04 -12.67 3.02
N LEU A 72 3.42 -11.50 2.97
CA LEU A 72 2.90 -10.86 4.19
C LEU A 72 1.80 -11.70 4.84
N ARG A 73 0.92 -12.28 4.03
CA ARG A 73 -0.13 -13.15 4.55
C ARG A 73 0.45 -14.41 5.17
N ALA A 74 1.50 -14.96 4.56
CA ALA A 74 2.17 -16.14 5.11
C ALA A 74 2.83 -15.84 6.46
N GLN A 75 3.19 -14.58 6.70
CA GLN A 75 3.72 -14.15 7.99
C GLN A 75 2.62 -13.87 9.01
N GLY A 76 1.37 -14.10 8.66
CA GLY A 76 0.26 -13.89 9.57
C GLY A 76 -0.32 -12.49 9.58
N LEU A 77 0.13 -11.61 8.67
CA LEU A 77 -0.36 -10.24 8.64
C LEU A 77 -1.63 -10.15 7.78
N GLN A 78 -2.68 -9.62 8.37
CA GLN A 78 -3.97 -9.43 7.69
C GLN A 78 -4.22 -7.96 7.34
N THR A 79 -3.20 -7.15 7.37
CA THR A 79 -3.27 -5.72 7.11
C THR A 79 -3.87 -5.45 5.72
N PRO A 80 -4.81 -4.50 5.59
CA PRO A 80 -5.38 -4.17 4.29
C PRO A 80 -4.30 -3.74 3.30
N ALA A 81 -4.55 -4.06 2.03
CA ALA A 81 -3.61 -3.73 0.96
C ALA A 81 -4.37 -3.17 -0.24
N ILE A 82 -3.91 -2.03 -0.74
CA ILE A 82 -4.38 -1.42 -1.96
C ILE A 82 -3.31 -1.63 -3.01
N MET A 83 -3.66 -2.28 -4.11
CA MET A 83 -2.71 -2.54 -5.20
C MET A 83 -3.04 -1.65 -6.37
N MET A 84 -2.01 -1.04 -6.97
CA MET A 84 -2.17 -0.21 -8.15
C MET A 84 -1.56 -0.91 -9.34
N THR A 85 -2.23 -0.83 -10.50
CA THR A 85 -1.74 -1.46 -11.71
C THR A 85 -2.24 -0.71 -12.94
N SER A 86 -1.46 -0.74 -14.00
CA SER A 86 -1.90 -0.23 -15.30
C SER A 86 -2.64 -1.28 -16.11
N ASN A 87 -2.75 -2.51 -15.62
CA ASN A 87 -3.27 -3.65 -16.39
C ASN A 87 -4.16 -4.52 -15.51
N GLY A 88 -5.41 -4.08 -15.32
CA GLY A 88 -6.19 -4.45 -14.17
C GLY A 88 -7.02 -5.72 -14.13
N THR A 89 -7.66 -6.16 -15.25
CA THR A 89 -8.78 -7.10 -15.08
C THR A 89 -8.38 -8.50 -14.60
N GLN A 90 -7.37 -9.09 -15.22
CA GLN A 90 -6.95 -10.43 -14.82
C GLN A 90 -6.26 -10.42 -13.47
N LEU A 91 -5.57 -9.34 -13.21
CA LEU A 91 -4.85 -9.20 -11.95
C LEU A 91 -5.80 -9.14 -10.76
N ALA A 92 -6.96 -8.52 -10.94
CA ALA A 92 -7.91 -8.36 -9.83
C ALA A 92 -8.33 -9.69 -9.23
N VAL A 93 -8.54 -10.72 -10.06
CA VAL A 93 -8.93 -12.04 -9.57
C VAL A 93 -7.81 -12.66 -8.75
N ARG A 94 -6.58 -12.60 -9.25
CA ARG A 94 -5.42 -13.15 -8.53
C ARG A 94 -5.16 -12.39 -7.23
N ALA A 95 -5.30 -11.07 -7.30
CA ALA A 95 -5.08 -10.23 -6.13
C ALA A 95 -6.10 -10.52 -5.03
N ALA A 96 -7.36 -10.70 -5.39
CA ALA A 96 -8.40 -11.03 -4.42
C ALA A 96 -8.09 -12.35 -3.72
N LYS A 97 -7.56 -13.33 -4.44
CA LYS A 97 -7.23 -14.64 -3.87
C LYS A 97 -6.16 -14.56 -2.80
N VAL A 98 -5.24 -13.62 -2.90
CA VAL A 98 -4.20 -13.46 -1.88
C VAL A 98 -4.57 -12.42 -0.82
N GLY A 99 -5.78 -11.87 -0.88
CA GLY A 99 -6.28 -10.99 0.15
C GLY A 99 -6.01 -9.51 -0.06
N VAL A 100 -5.79 -9.07 -1.30
CA VAL A 100 -5.73 -7.64 -1.61
C VAL A 100 -7.11 -7.05 -1.44
N THR A 101 -7.20 -5.91 -0.75
CA THR A 101 -8.47 -5.27 -0.44
C THR A 101 -9.12 -4.67 -1.68
N VAL A 102 -8.32 -3.96 -2.48
CA VAL A 102 -8.81 -3.35 -3.72
C VAL A 102 -7.66 -3.19 -4.70
N VAL A 103 -7.97 -3.32 -5.99
CA VAL A 103 -7.02 -3.06 -7.07
C VAL A 103 -7.49 -1.80 -7.79
N LEU A 104 -6.64 -0.80 -7.84
CA LEU A 104 -6.93 0.47 -8.49
C LEU A 104 -6.13 0.57 -9.78
N ARG A 105 -6.80 1.03 -10.83
CA ARG A 105 -6.18 1.14 -12.14
C ARG A 105 -5.50 2.50 -12.29
N LYS A 106 -4.29 2.50 -12.81
CA LYS A 106 -3.57 3.74 -13.13
C LYS A 106 -4.06 4.30 -14.47
N PRO A 107 -4.07 5.63 -14.64
CA PRO A 107 -3.74 6.65 -13.65
C PRO A 107 -4.88 6.82 -12.66
N LEU A 108 -4.54 7.12 -11.41
CA LEU A 108 -5.55 7.34 -10.39
C LEU A 108 -6.18 8.71 -10.57
N ALA A 109 -7.48 8.79 -10.35
CA ALA A 109 -8.19 10.05 -10.43
C ALA A 109 -8.04 10.78 -9.10
N GLY A 110 -7.53 12.01 -9.13
CA GLY A 110 -7.56 12.94 -8.03
C GLY A 110 -7.31 12.32 -6.65
N ASP A 111 -8.32 12.35 -5.82
CA ASP A 111 -8.22 11.93 -4.44
C ASP A 111 -8.57 10.46 -4.21
N ALA A 112 -8.63 9.66 -5.27
CA ALA A 112 -9.13 8.28 -5.17
C ALA A 112 -8.39 7.47 -4.10
N LEU A 113 -7.07 7.57 -4.05
CA LEU A 113 -6.29 6.81 -3.08
C LEU A 113 -6.60 7.25 -1.65
N ALA A 114 -6.65 8.55 -1.41
CA ALA A 114 -6.97 9.08 -0.09
C ALA A 114 -8.38 8.69 0.34
N GLU A 115 -9.34 8.68 -0.58
CA GLU A 115 -10.71 8.28 -0.28
C GLU A 115 -10.78 6.81 0.13
N TRP A 116 -10.05 5.95 -0.57
CA TRP A 116 -9.98 4.54 -0.18
C TRP A 116 -9.35 4.35 1.19
N LEU A 117 -8.28 5.09 1.44
CA LEU A 117 -7.60 5.01 2.73
C LEU A 117 -8.50 5.50 3.87
N ASP A 118 -9.31 6.53 3.63
CA ASP A 118 -10.25 7.00 4.65
C ASP A 118 -11.27 5.93 5.02
N ARG A 119 -11.65 5.08 4.09
CA ARG A 119 -12.57 3.97 4.37
C ARG A 119 -11.90 2.83 5.11
N ILE A 120 -10.65 2.53 4.73
CA ILE A 120 -9.91 1.39 5.25
C ILE A 120 -9.29 1.71 6.60
N LEU A 121 -8.84 2.95 6.77
CA LEU A 121 -8.02 3.38 7.90
C LEU A 121 -8.65 4.64 8.50
N PRO A 122 -9.75 4.49 9.26
CA PRO A 122 -10.43 5.66 9.83
C PRO A 122 -9.50 6.44 10.73
N ARG A 123 -9.53 7.74 10.58
CA ARG A 123 -8.67 8.63 11.37
C ARG A 123 -9.43 9.10 12.61
N PRO A 124 -8.74 9.27 13.75
CA PRO A 124 -9.37 9.80 14.96
C PRO A 124 -9.84 11.23 14.71
N ARG A 125 -10.87 11.62 15.41
CA ARG A 125 -11.44 12.95 15.30
C ARG A 125 -10.88 13.89 16.35
#